data_89795980361cd3cc4745f6ae8e6a6480
#
_entry.id   89795980361cd3cc4745f6ae8e6a6480
#
_cell.length_a   1.000
_cell.length_b   1.000
_cell.length_c   1.000
_cell.angle_alpha   90.00
_cell.angle_beta   90.00
_cell.angle_gamma   90.00
#
_symmetry.space_group_name_H-M   'P 1'
#
loop_
_entity.id
_entity.type
_entity.pdbx_description
1 polymer ?
#
loop_
_entity_poly.entity_id
_entity_poly.type
_entity_poly.pdbx_seq_one_letter_code
_entity_poly.pdbx_strand_id
1 'polypeptide(L)'
;MHFQKPLINWLSIGTQVNLTKDNYALKLRQFKSSDIFIEKDLKKALGKFDLHYCPHHLSHALSSAFFAKKSANRLYLILDGYGDGMSGLVMNGDYEEIQSFTHNQSLGLVYSALTEWAGFSPNEDEYKIMALAAYGKPTYQKLIENEVLVIDGLGMIKINEKYFNFNDISLSPLKAAFFKKFGSINSIRDNNYKASEDQLLCDVVCSFQKAIEKTVKVLIESLLKKYPATNQFVCSGGLFHNSVMVGVLEDYFEDLDIAVPPCPGDGGSSVGAALFGLIHMDHVAVKMNQFKLPLAPFIGPQADTLEPYTNLFKKITNKNSSIKFAKNLLDTDQCFGVFDGCFEIGPRALGSRSLITNANSKKAVKNLNEMVKQRESFRPLAIMVDEKQYKDVFGTQSLNSNNTPWMGRVSWSRMTQKKYSFLHHDLSSRPQLVSSSTNSFKFIPSLLRGLIKDGYILANTSFNIAGDPMVFSVEDLYINCIRMKLKYIYSNNNFYEVLY
;
A
#
# COMPACT_ATOMS: atom_id res chain seq x y z
N MET A 1 25.76 -4.00 11.83
CA MET A 1 25.91 -2.57 12.27
C MET A 1 26.51 -1.62 11.21
N HIS A 2 26.85 -2.07 10.01
CA HIS A 2 27.42 -1.18 8.97
C HIS A 2 26.41 -0.63 7.94
N PHE A 3 25.13 -0.98 8.05
CA PHE A 3 24.11 -0.59 7.07
C PHE A 3 23.34 0.71 7.37
N GLN A 4 23.46 1.27 8.57
CA GLN A 4 22.68 2.47 8.95
C GLN A 4 23.27 3.79 8.42
N LYS A 5 24.58 3.90 8.26
CA LYS A 5 25.20 5.17 7.80
C LYS A 5 25.02 5.46 6.31
N PRO A 6 25.10 4.49 5.36
CA PRO A 6 24.87 4.78 3.94
C PRO A 6 23.41 5.08 3.61
N LEU A 7 22.44 4.40 4.26
CA LEU A 7 21.01 4.57 3.96
C LEU A 7 20.46 5.96 4.28
N ILE A 8 20.98 6.61 5.32
CA ILE A 8 20.58 7.97 5.73
C ILE A 8 21.03 9.02 4.70
N ASN A 9 22.06 8.74 3.91
CA ASN A 9 22.61 9.68 2.95
C ASN A 9 21.93 9.60 1.57
N TRP A 10 21.02 8.65 1.35
CA TRP A 10 20.34 8.46 0.08
C TRP A 10 18.85 8.80 0.23
N LEU A 11 18.49 10.01 -0.18
CA LEU A 11 17.10 10.46 -0.29
C LEU A 11 16.69 10.44 -1.75
N SER A 12 15.60 9.74 -2.06
CA SER A 12 14.96 9.85 -3.36
C SER A 12 14.21 11.18 -3.41
N ILE A 13 14.74 12.14 -4.14
CA ILE A 13 14.06 13.39 -4.44
C ILE A 13 13.45 13.24 -5.82
N GLY A 14 12.19 12.81 -5.86
CA GLY A 14 11.42 12.77 -7.09
C GLY A 14 11.23 14.18 -7.63
N THR A 15 11.76 14.45 -8.81
CA THR A 15 11.59 15.75 -9.46
C THR A 15 10.35 15.72 -10.33
N GLN A 16 9.32 16.46 -9.95
CA GLN A 16 8.13 16.65 -10.78
C GLN A 16 8.32 17.84 -11.69
N VAL A 17 8.49 17.64 -12.99
CA VAL A 17 8.56 18.72 -13.97
C VAL A 17 7.60 18.46 -15.12
N ASN A 18 6.44 19.09 -15.07
CA ASN A 18 5.52 19.16 -16.21
C ASN A 18 5.68 20.51 -16.90
N LEU A 19 6.10 20.53 -18.15
CA LEU A 19 6.55 21.73 -18.83
C LEU A 19 5.68 22.01 -20.06
N THR A 20 4.65 22.83 -19.88
CA THR A 20 4.17 23.66 -20.98
C THR A 20 5.05 24.91 -21.07
N LYS A 21 5.27 25.46 -22.29
CA LYS A 21 6.16 26.63 -22.51
C LYS A 21 5.87 27.81 -21.56
N ASP A 22 4.61 28.02 -21.18
CA ASP A 22 4.18 29.15 -20.36
C ASP A 22 4.36 28.94 -18.85
N ASN A 23 4.34 27.69 -18.40
CA ASN A 23 4.57 27.33 -16.99
C ASN A 23 6.03 26.96 -16.68
N TYR A 24 6.86 26.82 -17.72
CA TYR A 24 8.25 26.42 -17.60
C TYR A 24 9.06 27.31 -16.65
N ALA A 25 8.96 28.61 -16.85
CA ALA A 25 9.73 29.57 -16.05
C ALA A 25 9.28 29.63 -14.59
N LEU A 26 7.98 29.50 -14.32
CA LEU A 26 7.42 29.52 -12.96
C LEU A 26 7.77 28.23 -12.20
N LYS A 27 7.61 27.08 -12.85
CA LYS A 27 7.95 25.76 -12.27
C LYS A 27 9.47 25.58 -12.11
N LEU A 28 10.26 26.05 -13.06
CA LEU A 28 11.73 26.06 -12.91
C LEU A 28 12.19 26.97 -11.75
N ARG A 29 11.49 28.07 -11.48
CA ARG A 29 11.76 28.90 -10.30
C ARG A 29 11.39 28.21 -9.00
N GLN A 30 10.23 27.56 -8.94
CA GLN A 30 9.80 26.77 -7.77
C GLN A 30 10.72 25.56 -7.56
N PHE A 31 11.09 24.86 -8.63
CA PHE A 31 11.99 23.72 -8.60
C PHE A 31 13.41 24.14 -8.15
N LYS A 32 14.01 25.15 -8.78
CA LYS A 32 15.33 25.67 -8.38
C LYS A 32 15.34 26.20 -6.93
N SER A 33 14.25 26.81 -6.49
CA SER A 33 14.15 27.28 -5.11
C SER A 33 13.99 26.13 -4.13
N SER A 34 13.18 25.11 -4.45
CA SER A 34 13.01 23.93 -3.58
C SER A 34 14.29 23.09 -3.49
N ASP A 35 15.00 22.86 -4.59
CA ASP A 35 16.27 22.12 -4.60
C ASP A 35 17.36 22.85 -3.80
N ILE A 36 17.47 24.17 -3.96
CA ILE A 36 18.40 24.98 -3.18
C ILE A 36 18.07 24.93 -1.69
N PHE A 37 16.78 24.94 -1.33
CA PHE A 37 16.35 24.82 0.07
C PHE A 37 16.64 23.42 0.62
N ILE A 38 16.28 22.37 -0.10
CA ILE A 38 16.52 20.99 0.30
C ILE A 38 18.03 20.72 0.47
N GLU A 39 18.85 21.10 -0.51
CA GLU A 39 20.29 20.93 -0.41
C GLU A 39 20.89 21.73 0.76
N LYS A 40 20.42 22.95 0.99
CA LYS A 40 20.85 23.80 2.10
C LYS A 40 20.44 23.22 3.45
N ASP A 41 19.22 22.73 3.58
CA ASP A 41 18.71 22.12 4.81
C ASP A 41 19.42 20.79 5.09
N LEU A 42 19.67 19.99 4.06
CA LEU A 42 20.46 18.76 4.16
C LEU A 42 21.90 19.07 4.57
N LYS A 43 22.55 20.06 3.97
CA LYS A 43 23.92 20.51 4.37
C LYS A 43 23.97 20.96 5.83
N LYS A 44 22.92 21.64 6.28
CA LYS A 44 22.80 22.05 7.69
C LYS A 44 22.63 20.86 8.64
N ALA A 45 21.84 19.87 8.25
CA ALA A 45 21.53 18.69 9.07
C ALA A 45 22.64 17.63 9.04
N LEU A 46 23.28 17.41 7.89
CA LEU A 46 24.18 16.28 7.63
C LEU A 46 25.66 16.70 7.45
N GLY A 47 25.95 17.99 7.33
CA GLY A 47 27.31 18.48 7.07
C GLY A 47 27.70 18.40 5.59
N LYS A 48 28.95 18.04 5.28
CA LYS A 48 29.42 17.86 3.89
C LYS A 48 28.91 16.53 3.33
N PHE A 49 28.31 16.57 2.14
CA PHE A 49 27.91 15.41 1.37
C PHE A 49 27.94 15.71 -0.13
N ASP A 50 28.01 14.67 -0.93
CA ASP A 50 27.80 14.74 -2.39
C ASP A 50 26.38 14.32 -2.70
N LEU A 51 25.66 15.12 -3.49
CA LEU A 51 24.28 14.89 -3.87
C LEU A 51 24.23 14.18 -5.24
N HIS A 52 23.63 13.01 -5.28
CA HIS A 52 23.42 12.24 -6.49
C HIS A 52 21.93 11.95 -6.68
N TYR A 53 21.47 11.98 -7.93
CA TYR A 53 20.07 11.77 -8.29
C TYR A 53 19.88 10.37 -8.87
N CYS A 54 18.94 9.62 -8.29
CA CYS A 54 18.46 8.37 -8.85
C CYS A 54 17.22 8.66 -9.71
N PRO A 55 17.14 8.18 -10.97
CA PRO A 55 15.92 8.31 -11.77
C PRO A 55 14.72 7.71 -11.04
N HIS A 56 13.59 8.44 -11.03
CA HIS A 56 12.41 8.11 -10.23
C HIS A 56 11.92 6.67 -10.47
N HIS A 57 11.63 6.34 -11.75
CA HIS A 57 11.11 5.01 -12.08
C HIS A 57 12.13 3.88 -11.91
N LEU A 58 13.43 4.18 -12.03
CA LEU A 58 14.49 3.23 -11.70
C LEU A 58 14.54 2.96 -10.20
N SER A 59 14.29 3.98 -9.36
CA SER A 59 14.21 3.79 -7.90
C SER A 59 13.06 2.86 -7.51
N HIS A 60 11.90 2.98 -8.16
CA HIS A 60 10.79 2.04 -8.00
C HIS A 60 11.16 0.62 -8.41
N ALA A 61 11.83 0.43 -9.56
CA ALA A 61 12.25 -0.88 -10.04
C ALA A 61 13.26 -1.56 -9.08
N LEU A 62 14.26 -0.81 -8.62
CA LEU A 62 15.26 -1.31 -7.68
C LEU A 62 14.64 -1.66 -6.32
N SER A 63 13.74 -0.81 -5.81
CA SER A 63 12.98 -1.08 -4.59
C SER A 63 12.16 -2.37 -4.70
N SER A 64 11.47 -2.57 -5.82
CA SER A 64 10.66 -3.76 -6.06
C SER A 64 11.52 -5.02 -6.20
N ALA A 65 12.63 -4.92 -6.91
CA ALA A 65 13.60 -6.02 -7.06
C ALA A 65 14.13 -6.49 -5.71
N PHE A 66 14.26 -5.58 -4.73
CA PHE A 66 14.72 -5.89 -3.37
C PHE A 66 13.81 -6.87 -2.65
N PHE A 67 12.50 -6.84 -2.90
CA PHE A 67 11.51 -7.69 -2.26
C PHE A 67 11.04 -8.85 -3.15
N ALA A 68 11.38 -8.86 -4.43
CA ALA A 68 10.97 -9.91 -5.36
C ALA A 68 11.90 -11.13 -5.29
N LYS A 69 11.34 -12.32 -5.51
CA LYS A 69 12.14 -13.53 -5.75
C LYS A 69 12.95 -13.36 -7.04
N LYS A 70 14.10 -14.00 -7.12
CA LYS A 70 14.92 -13.93 -8.31
C LYS A 70 14.29 -14.74 -9.44
N SER A 71 14.22 -14.14 -10.63
CA SER A 71 13.89 -14.81 -11.88
C SER A 71 14.80 -14.27 -12.99
N ALA A 72 15.23 -15.16 -13.89
CA ALA A 72 16.01 -14.76 -15.08
C ALA A 72 15.15 -14.08 -16.14
N ASN A 73 13.85 -14.43 -16.20
CA ASN A 73 12.91 -13.98 -17.23
C ASN A 73 11.88 -13.00 -16.63
N ARG A 74 12.36 -11.85 -16.12
CA ARG A 74 11.49 -10.84 -15.50
C ARG A 74 11.38 -9.59 -16.35
N LEU A 75 10.24 -8.93 -16.23
CA LEU A 75 10.03 -7.55 -16.63
C LEU A 75 9.67 -6.70 -15.41
N TYR A 76 10.11 -5.45 -15.41
CA TYR A 76 9.67 -4.45 -14.45
C TYR A 76 8.52 -3.66 -15.06
N LEU A 77 7.41 -3.54 -14.34
CA LEU A 77 6.25 -2.77 -14.73
C LEU A 77 5.98 -1.70 -13.66
N ILE A 78 6.38 -0.49 -13.96
CA ILE A 78 6.21 0.66 -13.07
C ILE A 78 5.06 1.50 -13.59
N LEU A 79 3.97 1.62 -12.81
CA LEU A 79 2.81 2.47 -13.11
C LEU A 79 2.56 3.39 -11.92
N ASP A 80 2.79 4.65 -12.14
CA ASP A 80 2.74 5.68 -11.10
C ASP A 80 1.78 6.81 -11.45
N GLY A 81 1.61 7.76 -10.52
CA GLY A 81 0.93 9.01 -10.81
C GLY A 81 1.76 9.84 -11.79
N TYR A 82 2.94 10.23 -11.35
CA TYR A 82 3.87 11.05 -12.11
C TYR A 82 5.24 11.12 -11.42
N GLY A 83 6.32 11.06 -12.20
CA GLY A 83 7.70 11.27 -11.75
C GLY A 83 8.63 11.45 -12.95
N ASP A 84 9.59 12.37 -12.87
CA ASP A 84 10.60 12.64 -13.92
C ASP A 84 10.03 12.84 -15.34
N GLY A 85 8.82 13.44 -15.46
CA GLY A 85 8.17 13.67 -16.76
C GLY A 85 7.35 12.51 -17.30
N MET A 86 7.30 11.38 -16.62
CA MET A 86 6.61 10.15 -17.00
C MET A 86 5.61 9.70 -15.94
N SER A 87 4.69 8.83 -16.31
CA SER A 87 3.76 8.18 -15.39
C SER A 87 4.01 6.67 -15.26
N GLY A 88 4.95 6.15 -16.00
CA GLY A 88 5.30 4.73 -15.92
C GLY A 88 6.38 4.33 -16.88
N LEU A 89 6.94 3.15 -16.62
CA LEU A 89 8.06 2.60 -17.35
C LEU A 89 8.02 1.08 -17.33
N VAL A 90 8.27 0.45 -18.47
CA VAL A 90 8.55 -0.99 -18.58
C VAL A 90 10.02 -1.16 -18.87
N MET A 91 10.68 -2.03 -18.09
CA MET A 91 12.10 -2.36 -18.27
C MET A 91 12.32 -3.88 -18.36
N ASN A 92 13.40 -4.28 -19.02
CA ASN A 92 13.85 -5.66 -19.01
C ASN A 92 14.57 -6.02 -17.68
N GLY A 93 15.06 -7.26 -17.58
CA GLY A 93 15.79 -7.76 -16.41
C GLY A 93 17.07 -7.00 -16.07
N ASP A 94 17.65 -6.30 -17.04
CA ASP A 94 18.87 -5.50 -16.93
C ASP A 94 18.60 -4.01 -16.73
N TYR A 95 17.33 -3.64 -16.45
CA TYR A 95 16.86 -2.26 -16.25
C TYR A 95 16.92 -1.38 -17.51
N GLU A 96 16.95 -1.97 -18.71
CA GLU A 96 16.86 -1.22 -19.95
C GLU A 96 15.38 -0.92 -20.28
N GLU A 97 15.12 0.31 -20.72
CA GLU A 97 13.78 0.76 -21.10
C GLU A 97 13.23 -0.03 -22.29
N ILE A 98 12.01 -0.55 -22.15
CA ILE A 98 11.23 -1.19 -23.22
C ILE A 98 10.12 -0.28 -23.72
N GLN A 99 9.43 0.38 -22.79
CA GLN A 99 8.28 1.24 -23.06
C GLN A 99 8.11 2.26 -21.94
N SER A 100 7.82 3.49 -22.27
CA SER A 100 7.50 4.54 -21.30
C SER A 100 6.09 5.09 -21.52
N PHE A 101 5.51 5.65 -20.45
CA PHE A 101 4.19 6.26 -20.45
C PHE A 101 4.31 7.73 -20.03
N THR A 102 3.72 8.63 -20.82
CA THR A 102 3.66 10.06 -20.49
C THR A 102 2.62 10.31 -19.41
N HIS A 103 2.63 11.52 -18.82
CA HIS A 103 1.63 11.92 -17.84
C HIS A 103 0.18 11.85 -18.37
N ASN A 104 -0.05 12.07 -19.67
CA ASN A 104 -1.37 11.92 -20.30
C ASN A 104 -1.81 10.46 -20.47
N GLN A 105 -0.99 9.50 -20.04
CA GLN A 105 -1.27 8.08 -20.03
C GLN A 105 -1.36 7.53 -18.61
N SER A 106 -1.37 8.40 -17.59
CA SER A 106 -1.32 8.05 -16.18
C SER A 106 -2.62 7.48 -15.65
N LEU A 107 -2.64 6.18 -15.38
CA LEU A 107 -3.74 5.53 -14.66
C LEU A 107 -3.80 5.99 -13.19
N GLY A 108 -2.65 6.31 -12.59
CA GLY A 108 -2.57 6.86 -11.24
C GLY A 108 -3.27 8.21 -11.14
N LEU A 109 -3.00 9.13 -12.08
CA LEU A 109 -3.68 10.44 -12.11
C LEU A 109 -5.19 10.31 -12.37
N VAL A 110 -5.63 9.34 -13.19
CA VAL A 110 -7.07 9.04 -13.34
C VAL A 110 -7.66 8.64 -11.99
N TYR A 111 -6.97 7.78 -11.24
CA TYR A 111 -7.46 7.30 -9.94
C TYR A 111 -7.51 8.44 -8.91
N SER A 112 -6.49 9.30 -8.86
CA SER A 112 -6.49 10.49 -7.99
C SER A 112 -7.56 11.50 -8.37
N ALA A 113 -7.81 11.72 -9.68
CA ALA A 113 -8.91 12.57 -10.14
C ALA A 113 -10.30 12.04 -9.74
N LEU A 114 -10.48 10.71 -9.74
CA LEU A 114 -11.70 10.08 -9.22
C LEU A 114 -11.83 10.23 -7.71
N THR A 115 -10.72 10.18 -6.98
CA THR A 115 -10.71 10.41 -5.54
C THR A 115 -11.19 11.82 -5.21
N GLU A 116 -10.71 12.83 -5.96
CA GLU A 116 -11.18 14.21 -5.84
C GLU A 116 -12.67 14.35 -6.21
N TRP A 117 -13.10 13.74 -7.33
CA TRP A 117 -14.52 13.75 -7.73
C TRP A 117 -15.43 13.14 -6.69
N ALA A 118 -14.98 12.07 -6.04
CA ALA A 118 -15.68 11.42 -4.95
C ALA A 118 -15.68 12.25 -3.65
N GLY A 119 -14.98 13.42 -3.62
CA GLY A 119 -14.91 14.36 -2.51
C GLY A 119 -13.90 13.97 -1.42
N PHE A 120 -12.99 13.05 -1.72
CA PHE A 120 -11.87 12.67 -0.86
C PHE A 120 -10.57 13.39 -1.26
N SER A 121 -9.55 13.29 -0.41
CA SER A 121 -8.23 13.91 -0.65
C SER A 121 -7.43 13.09 -1.67
N PRO A 122 -7.12 13.61 -2.87
CA PRO A 122 -6.25 12.93 -3.81
C PRO A 122 -4.83 12.77 -3.24
N ASN A 123 -4.14 11.69 -3.63
CA ASN A 123 -2.83 11.23 -3.13
C ASN A 123 -2.82 10.72 -1.67
N GLU A 124 -3.98 10.69 -1.00
CA GLU A 124 -4.12 10.22 0.39
C GLU A 124 -5.22 9.17 0.54
N ASP A 125 -6.35 9.34 -0.15
CA ASP A 125 -7.59 8.62 0.09
C ASP A 125 -8.01 7.64 -1.03
N GLU A 126 -7.14 7.34 -1.99
CA GLU A 126 -7.43 6.41 -3.11
C GLU A 126 -7.95 5.05 -2.62
N TYR A 127 -7.49 4.61 -1.46
CA TYR A 127 -7.97 3.37 -0.84
C TYR A 127 -9.46 3.43 -0.43
N LYS A 128 -10.05 4.62 -0.26
CA LYS A 128 -11.47 4.80 0.07
C LYS A 128 -12.34 4.50 -1.16
N ILE A 129 -11.98 5.05 -2.32
CA ILE A 129 -12.70 4.73 -3.56
C ILE A 129 -12.50 3.27 -3.98
N MET A 130 -11.33 2.69 -3.74
CA MET A 130 -11.12 1.25 -3.93
C MET A 130 -12.08 0.42 -3.06
N ALA A 131 -12.33 0.82 -1.82
CA ALA A 131 -13.31 0.16 -0.96
C ALA A 131 -14.75 0.39 -1.43
N LEU A 132 -15.10 1.59 -1.87
CA LEU A 132 -16.44 1.92 -2.37
C LEU A 132 -16.79 1.17 -3.66
N ALA A 133 -15.81 0.84 -4.48
CA ALA A 133 -16.03 0.05 -5.69
C ALA A 133 -16.73 -1.30 -5.44
N ALA A 134 -16.55 -1.88 -4.25
CA ALA A 134 -17.21 -3.12 -3.84
C ALA A 134 -18.73 -2.99 -3.61
N TYR A 135 -19.26 -1.77 -3.49
CA TYR A 135 -20.69 -1.49 -3.31
C TYR A 135 -21.40 -1.17 -4.63
N GLY A 136 -20.63 -0.89 -5.69
CA GLY A 136 -21.16 -0.50 -7.00
C GLY A 136 -21.30 -1.65 -7.99
N LYS A 137 -21.95 -1.32 -9.11
CA LYS A 137 -22.02 -2.16 -10.30
C LYS A 137 -21.23 -1.49 -11.43
N PRO A 138 -20.60 -2.26 -12.33
CA PRO A 138 -19.77 -1.69 -13.41
C PRO A 138 -20.62 -1.16 -14.57
N THR A 139 -21.63 -0.35 -14.27
CA THR A 139 -22.67 0.16 -15.21
C THR A 139 -22.06 0.99 -16.33
N TYR A 140 -20.99 1.72 -16.05
CA TYR A 140 -20.30 2.60 -17.02
C TYR A 140 -19.04 1.97 -17.63
N GLN A 141 -18.70 0.73 -17.30
CA GLN A 141 -17.42 0.11 -17.68
C GLN A 141 -17.19 0.14 -19.20
N LYS A 142 -18.14 -0.34 -20.00
CA LYS A 142 -18.00 -0.35 -21.46
C LYS A 142 -17.83 1.04 -22.07
N LEU A 143 -18.50 2.03 -21.50
CA LEU A 143 -18.38 3.42 -21.92
C LEU A 143 -16.97 3.94 -21.62
N ILE A 144 -16.46 3.67 -20.42
CA ILE A 144 -15.13 4.10 -20.00
C ILE A 144 -14.07 3.46 -20.89
N GLU A 145 -14.16 2.17 -21.16
CA GLU A 145 -13.23 1.43 -22.01
C GLU A 145 -13.22 1.92 -23.47
N ASN A 146 -14.37 2.37 -23.99
CA ASN A 146 -14.48 2.80 -25.38
C ASN A 146 -14.21 4.30 -25.59
N GLU A 147 -14.52 5.14 -24.61
CA GLU A 147 -14.51 6.59 -24.79
C GLU A 147 -13.51 7.34 -23.89
N VAL A 148 -13.16 6.78 -22.74
CA VAL A 148 -12.44 7.50 -21.69
C VAL A 148 -11.02 6.99 -21.51
N LEU A 149 -10.89 5.67 -21.33
CA LEU A 149 -9.65 4.96 -21.07
C LEU A 149 -9.52 3.81 -22.07
N VAL A 150 -8.81 4.07 -23.16
CA VAL A 150 -8.66 3.12 -24.26
C VAL A 150 -7.25 2.54 -24.23
N ILE A 151 -7.16 1.23 -24.41
CA ILE A 151 -5.88 0.54 -24.64
C ILE A 151 -5.93 -0.21 -25.95
N ASP A 152 -4.90 -0.08 -26.77
CA ASP A 152 -4.80 -0.81 -28.02
C ASP A 152 -4.12 -2.19 -27.84
N GLY A 153 -4.13 -2.99 -28.91
CA GLY A 153 -3.52 -4.33 -28.91
C GLY A 153 -1.99 -4.35 -28.76
N LEU A 154 -1.33 -3.18 -28.83
CA LEU A 154 0.10 -3.00 -28.59
C LEU A 154 0.42 -2.54 -27.16
N GLY A 155 -0.59 -2.38 -26.32
CA GLY A 155 -0.43 -1.93 -24.94
C GLY A 155 -0.28 -0.42 -24.78
N MET A 156 -0.64 0.37 -25.80
CA MET A 156 -0.61 1.83 -25.71
C MET A 156 -1.89 2.35 -25.06
N ILE A 157 -1.72 3.00 -23.90
CA ILE A 157 -2.82 3.60 -23.14
C ILE A 157 -3.13 4.98 -23.71
N LYS A 158 -4.42 5.28 -23.89
CA LYS A 158 -4.93 6.58 -24.30
C LYS A 158 -6.03 7.04 -23.35
N ILE A 159 -5.78 8.13 -22.65
CA ILE A 159 -6.77 8.79 -21.80
C ILE A 159 -7.36 9.95 -22.58
N ASN A 160 -8.67 10.01 -22.67
CA ASN A 160 -9.35 11.03 -23.48
C ASN A 160 -9.33 12.39 -22.80
N GLU A 161 -8.57 13.33 -23.36
CA GLU A 161 -8.41 14.70 -22.88
C GLU A 161 -9.72 15.50 -22.84
N LYS A 162 -10.80 15.02 -23.47
CA LYS A 162 -12.12 15.62 -23.32
C LYS A 162 -12.62 15.59 -21.87
N TYR A 163 -12.24 14.56 -21.11
CA TYR A 163 -12.69 14.32 -19.73
C TYR A 163 -11.67 14.75 -18.69
N PHE A 164 -10.37 14.71 -19.03
CA PHE A 164 -9.26 14.97 -18.11
C PHE A 164 -8.34 16.09 -18.58
N ASN A 165 -7.71 16.77 -17.62
CA ASN A 165 -6.68 17.77 -17.86
C ASN A 165 -5.49 17.49 -16.93
N PHE A 166 -4.49 16.77 -17.44
CA PHE A 166 -3.26 16.51 -16.71
C PHE A 166 -2.09 17.42 -17.12
N ASN A 167 -2.31 18.32 -18.11
CA ASN A 167 -1.28 19.26 -18.58
C ASN A 167 -1.15 20.49 -17.68
N ASP A 168 -2.19 20.81 -16.90
CA ASP A 168 -2.20 21.97 -16.02
C ASP A 168 -2.61 21.58 -14.60
N ILE A 169 -1.61 21.49 -13.73
CA ILE A 169 -1.80 21.11 -12.31
C ILE A 169 -2.42 22.23 -11.45
N SER A 170 -2.56 23.44 -12.00
CA SER A 170 -3.23 24.56 -11.31
C SER A 170 -4.75 24.49 -11.41
N LEU A 171 -5.27 23.65 -12.32
CA LEU A 171 -6.69 23.45 -12.55
C LEU A 171 -7.12 22.06 -12.05
N SER A 172 -8.42 21.90 -11.80
CA SER A 172 -8.99 20.57 -11.54
C SER A 172 -8.61 19.61 -12.66
N PRO A 173 -8.19 18.39 -12.34
CA PRO A 173 -7.88 17.36 -13.33
C PRO A 173 -9.11 16.91 -14.13
N LEU A 174 -10.33 17.27 -13.70
CA LEU A 174 -11.59 16.90 -14.34
C LEU A 174 -12.20 18.07 -15.11
N LYS A 175 -12.58 17.81 -16.36
CA LYS A 175 -13.24 18.78 -17.22
C LYS A 175 -14.76 18.71 -17.13
N ALA A 176 -15.46 19.78 -17.57
CA ALA A 176 -16.92 19.85 -17.56
C ALA A 176 -17.61 18.66 -18.25
N ALA A 177 -16.98 18.07 -19.27
CA ALA A 177 -17.48 16.88 -19.95
C ALA A 177 -17.55 15.65 -19.06
N PHE A 178 -16.66 15.52 -18.06
CA PHE A 178 -16.69 14.45 -17.06
C PHE A 178 -17.96 14.57 -16.22
N PHE A 179 -18.21 15.74 -15.63
CA PHE A 179 -19.39 15.98 -14.80
C PHE A 179 -20.70 15.83 -15.60
N LYS A 180 -20.72 16.26 -16.87
CA LYS A 180 -21.88 16.04 -17.75
C LYS A 180 -22.16 14.54 -17.97
N LYS A 181 -21.11 13.70 -18.00
CA LYS A 181 -21.23 12.27 -18.29
C LYS A 181 -21.51 11.42 -17.04
N PHE A 182 -20.82 11.70 -15.94
CA PHE A 182 -20.85 10.90 -14.71
C PHE A 182 -21.56 11.58 -13.55
N GLY A 183 -22.03 12.82 -13.73
CA GLY A 183 -22.66 13.59 -12.67
C GLY A 183 -21.67 14.24 -11.70
N SER A 184 -22.22 14.93 -10.70
CA SER A 184 -21.48 15.51 -9.58
C SER A 184 -21.91 14.83 -8.30
N ILE A 185 -20.96 14.57 -7.40
CA ILE A 185 -21.27 14.06 -6.07
C ILE A 185 -21.58 15.25 -5.17
N ASN A 186 -22.83 15.30 -4.70
CA ASN A 186 -23.27 16.36 -3.78
C ASN A 186 -22.93 15.98 -2.34
N SER A 187 -21.83 16.51 -1.86
CA SER A 187 -21.45 16.71 -0.45
C SER A 187 -21.14 15.50 0.44
N ILE A 188 -19.91 15.03 0.38
CA ILE A 188 -19.22 14.43 1.55
C ILE A 188 -19.12 15.41 2.76
N ARG A 189 -19.46 16.68 2.56
CA ARG A 189 -19.47 17.73 3.60
C ARG A 189 -20.67 17.65 4.56
N ASP A 190 -21.66 16.80 4.26
CA ASP A 190 -22.78 16.54 5.18
C ASP A 190 -22.37 15.42 6.14
N ASN A 191 -22.41 15.69 7.45
CA ASN A 191 -22.11 14.72 8.51
C ASN A 191 -22.99 13.46 8.47
N ASN A 192 -24.13 13.50 7.77
CA ASN A 192 -25.05 12.38 7.57
C ASN A 192 -24.82 11.63 6.25
N TYR A 193 -23.89 12.08 5.39
CA TYR A 193 -23.65 11.45 4.12
C TYR A 193 -22.93 10.12 4.30
N LYS A 194 -23.53 9.08 3.72
CA LYS A 194 -22.95 7.74 3.72
C LYS A 194 -22.54 7.35 2.30
N ALA A 195 -21.27 7.51 2.00
CA ALA A 195 -20.71 7.26 0.67
C ALA A 195 -21.04 5.87 0.10
N SER A 196 -21.12 4.84 0.94
CA SER A 196 -21.47 3.47 0.51
C SER A 196 -22.96 3.27 0.17
N GLU A 197 -23.82 4.25 0.46
CA GLU A 197 -25.24 4.26 0.10
C GLU A 197 -25.51 5.12 -1.15
N ASP A 198 -24.51 5.89 -1.62
CA ASP A 198 -24.61 6.65 -2.88
C ASP A 198 -24.32 5.73 -4.06
N GLN A 199 -25.40 5.29 -4.74
CA GLN A 199 -25.30 4.33 -5.82
C GLN A 199 -24.55 4.89 -7.04
N LEU A 200 -24.71 6.19 -7.36
CA LEU A 200 -23.98 6.82 -8.47
C LEU A 200 -22.47 6.81 -8.21
N LEU A 201 -22.07 7.24 -7.01
CA LEU A 201 -20.67 7.22 -6.59
C LEU A 201 -20.10 5.80 -6.69
N CYS A 202 -20.77 4.82 -6.09
CA CYS A 202 -20.31 3.44 -6.07
C CYS A 202 -20.23 2.84 -7.48
N ASP A 203 -21.21 3.09 -8.36
CA ASP A 203 -21.24 2.56 -9.73
C ASP A 203 -20.15 3.17 -10.61
N VAL A 204 -19.91 4.48 -10.51
CA VAL A 204 -18.85 5.15 -11.27
C VAL A 204 -17.48 4.65 -10.83
N VAL A 205 -17.18 4.64 -9.53
CA VAL A 205 -15.87 4.16 -9.04
C VAL A 205 -15.65 2.68 -9.33
N CYS A 206 -16.70 1.84 -9.22
CA CYS A 206 -16.64 0.42 -9.61
C CYS A 206 -16.31 0.27 -11.10
N SER A 207 -16.94 1.07 -11.95
CA SER A 207 -16.75 1.01 -13.42
C SER A 207 -15.32 1.43 -13.80
N PHE A 208 -14.77 2.47 -13.19
CA PHE A 208 -13.37 2.86 -13.40
C PHE A 208 -12.38 1.83 -12.84
N GLN A 209 -12.65 1.26 -11.66
CA GLN A 209 -11.83 0.18 -11.11
C GLN A 209 -11.73 -0.98 -12.10
N LYS A 210 -12.86 -1.45 -12.67
CA LYS A 210 -12.89 -2.52 -13.65
C LYS A 210 -12.22 -2.17 -14.97
N ALA A 211 -12.36 -0.95 -15.45
CA ALA A 211 -11.69 -0.47 -16.65
C ALA A 211 -10.16 -0.41 -16.48
N ILE A 212 -9.68 0.06 -15.31
CA ILE A 212 -8.24 0.10 -14.98
C ILE A 212 -7.68 -1.32 -14.85
N GLU A 213 -8.35 -2.23 -14.15
CA GLU A 213 -7.98 -3.65 -14.05
C GLU A 213 -7.81 -4.26 -15.44
N LYS A 214 -8.78 -4.04 -16.34
CA LYS A 214 -8.71 -4.52 -17.72
C LYS A 214 -7.57 -3.87 -18.51
N THR A 215 -7.35 -2.58 -18.34
CA THR A 215 -6.25 -1.88 -19.03
C THR A 215 -4.89 -2.47 -18.66
N VAL A 216 -4.62 -2.67 -17.36
CA VAL A 216 -3.35 -3.26 -16.92
C VAL A 216 -3.22 -4.72 -17.37
N LYS A 217 -4.33 -5.48 -17.36
CA LYS A 217 -4.36 -6.85 -17.89
C LYS A 217 -3.97 -6.89 -19.37
N VAL A 218 -4.59 -6.06 -20.23
CA VAL A 218 -4.28 -5.99 -21.68
C VAL A 218 -2.82 -5.55 -21.90
N LEU A 219 -2.31 -4.62 -21.08
CA LEU A 219 -0.90 -4.22 -21.13
C LEU A 219 0.02 -5.41 -20.86
N ILE A 220 -0.22 -6.19 -19.81
CA ILE A 220 0.55 -7.40 -19.50
C ILE A 220 0.44 -8.42 -20.63
N GLU A 221 -0.76 -8.67 -21.17
CA GLU A 221 -0.95 -9.58 -22.33
C GLU A 221 -0.14 -9.15 -23.56
N SER A 222 -0.09 -7.82 -23.83
CA SER A 222 0.69 -7.29 -24.96
C SER A 222 2.19 -7.47 -24.76
N LEU A 223 2.66 -7.30 -23.52
CA LEU A 223 4.08 -7.53 -23.16
C LEU A 223 4.44 -9.01 -23.24
N LEU A 224 3.58 -9.93 -22.81
CA LEU A 224 3.79 -11.37 -22.91
C LEU A 224 3.84 -11.84 -24.37
N LYS A 225 3.04 -11.25 -25.27
CA LYS A 225 3.12 -11.53 -26.72
C LYS A 225 4.48 -11.11 -27.29
N LYS A 226 5.03 -9.98 -26.83
CA LYS A 226 6.32 -9.45 -27.29
C LYS A 226 7.52 -10.16 -26.63
N TYR A 227 7.35 -10.58 -25.37
CA TYR A 227 8.37 -11.22 -24.54
C TYR A 227 7.85 -12.55 -23.96
N PRO A 228 7.66 -13.60 -24.78
CA PRO A 228 6.95 -14.82 -24.37
C PRO A 228 7.68 -15.66 -23.32
N ALA A 229 8.99 -15.44 -23.12
CA ALA A 229 9.76 -16.11 -22.07
C ALA A 229 9.52 -15.52 -20.67
N THR A 230 8.81 -14.39 -20.55
CA THR A 230 8.56 -13.71 -19.26
C THR A 230 7.72 -14.60 -18.36
N ASN A 231 8.21 -14.85 -17.15
CA ASN A 231 7.50 -15.60 -16.10
C ASN A 231 7.30 -14.81 -14.81
N GLN A 232 7.84 -13.57 -14.75
CA GLN A 232 7.70 -12.68 -13.60
C GLN A 232 7.54 -11.23 -14.05
N PHE A 233 6.53 -10.55 -13.48
CA PHE A 233 6.44 -9.10 -13.48
C PHE A 233 6.74 -8.56 -12.08
N VAL A 234 7.78 -7.71 -12.00
CA VAL A 234 8.12 -6.98 -10.78
C VAL A 234 7.48 -5.61 -10.88
N CYS A 235 6.40 -5.41 -10.11
CA CYS A 235 5.49 -4.28 -10.27
C CYS A 235 5.69 -3.24 -9.15
N SER A 236 5.68 -1.94 -9.50
CA SER A 236 5.78 -0.82 -8.56
C SER A 236 5.12 0.45 -9.12
N GLY A 237 5.20 1.54 -8.36
CA GLY A 237 4.48 2.79 -8.61
C GLY A 237 3.19 2.85 -7.81
N GLY A 238 2.67 4.06 -7.59
CA GLY A 238 1.51 4.32 -6.73
C GLY A 238 0.26 3.51 -7.10
N LEU A 239 0.06 3.19 -8.40
CA LEU A 239 -1.07 2.39 -8.84
C LEU A 239 -1.11 0.99 -8.22
N PHE A 240 0.04 0.40 -7.89
CA PHE A 240 0.12 -0.95 -7.30
C PHE A 240 -0.21 -0.98 -5.79
N HIS A 241 -0.55 0.16 -5.17
CA HIS A 241 -1.28 0.16 -3.90
C HIS A 241 -2.71 -0.42 -4.04
N ASN A 242 -3.24 -0.47 -5.27
CA ASN A 242 -4.54 -1.07 -5.58
C ASN A 242 -4.50 -2.59 -5.45
N SER A 243 -4.66 -3.07 -4.22
CA SER A 243 -4.63 -4.50 -3.88
C SER A 243 -5.78 -5.31 -4.50
N VAL A 244 -6.87 -4.66 -4.92
CA VAL A 244 -7.98 -5.28 -5.68
C VAL A 244 -7.49 -5.63 -7.07
N MET A 245 -6.88 -4.67 -7.77
CA MET A 245 -6.28 -4.89 -9.08
C MET A 245 -5.20 -5.99 -9.04
N VAL A 246 -4.31 -5.94 -8.05
CA VAL A 246 -3.28 -6.99 -7.90
C VAL A 246 -3.90 -8.37 -7.74
N GLY A 247 -4.96 -8.51 -6.91
CA GLY A 247 -5.67 -9.77 -6.74
C GLY A 247 -6.29 -10.27 -8.03
N VAL A 248 -6.95 -9.39 -8.80
CA VAL A 248 -7.55 -9.73 -10.11
C VAL A 248 -6.48 -10.17 -11.11
N LEU A 249 -5.33 -9.51 -11.16
CA LEU A 249 -4.25 -9.86 -12.07
C LEU A 249 -3.64 -11.22 -11.73
N GLU A 250 -3.34 -11.49 -10.45
CA GLU A 250 -2.81 -12.80 -10.02
C GLU A 250 -3.80 -13.94 -10.26
N ASP A 251 -5.10 -13.71 -10.04
CA ASP A 251 -6.14 -14.70 -10.28
C ASP A 251 -6.37 -14.97 -11.78
N TYR A 252 -6.03 -14.01 -12.64
CA TYR A 252 -6.12 -14.19 -14.10
C TYR A 252 -4.87 -14.81 -14.72
N PHE A 253 -3.69 -14.43 -14.24
CA PHE A 253 -2.40 -14.92 -14.72
C PHE A 253 -1.82 -15.95 -13.75
N GLU A 254 -2.47 -17.10 -13.60
CA GLU A 254 -2.14 -18.12 -12.58
C GLU A 254 -0.70 -18.63 -12.64
N ASP A 255 -0.12 -18.70 -13.85
CA ASP A 255 1.26 -19.20 -14.09
C ASP A 255 2.31 -18.07 -14.04
N LEU A 256 1.92 -16.83 -13.77
CA LEU A 256 2.78 -15.67 -13.77
C LEU A 256 3.03 -15.16 -12.35
N ASP A 257 4.30 -14.95 -11.99
CA ASP A 257 4.65 -14.31 -10.72
C ASP A 257 4.51 -12.79 -10.84
N ILE A 258 3.44 -12.22 -10.26
CA ILE A 258 3.22 -10.78 -10.17
C ILE A 258 3.69 -10.31 -8.79
N ALA A 259 4.93 -9.84 -8.71
CA ALA A 259 5.57 -9.43 -7.47
C ALA A 259 5.39 -7.92 -7.24
N VAL A 260 4.69 -7.54 -6.17
CA VAL A 260 4.51 -6.16 -5.73
C VAL A 260 5.19 -5.99 -4.37
N PRO A 261 6.05 -4.98 -4.15
CA PRO A 261 6.72 -4.80 -2.87
C PRO A 261 5.76 -4.35 -1.77
N PRO A 262 6.15 -4.43 -0.50
CA PRO A 262 5.33 -3.94 0.62
C PRO A 262 5.00 -2.45 0.52
N CYS A 263 5.85 -1.67 -0.12
CA CYS A 263 5.71 -0.23 -0.36
C CYS A 263 5.93 0.10 -1.85
N PRO A 264 4.93 -0.10 -2.72
CA PRO A 264 5.10 0.11 -4.16
C PRO A 264 5.15 1.57 -4.60
N GLY A 265 4.61 2.52 -3.82
CA GLY A 265 4.64 3.95 -4.12
C GLY A 265 5.94 4.63 -3.69
N ASP A 266 5.96 5.98 -3.73
CA ASP A 266 7.13 6.83 -3.48
C ASP A 266 7.81 6.59 -2.12
N GLY A 267 7.06 6.16 -1.10
CA GLY A 267 7.65 5.78 0.18
C GLY A 267 8.68 4.64 0.09
N GLY A 268 8.57 3.79 -0.94
CA GLY A 268 9.54 2.72 -1.22
C GLY A 268 10.75 3.18 -2.05
N SER A 269 10.66 4.31 -2.74
CA SER A 269 11.70 4.81 -3.64
C SER A 269 13.03 5.11 -2.92
N SER A 270 12.97 5.42 -1.62
CA SER A 270 14.16 5.59 -0.78
C SER A 270 15.04 4.33 -0.71
N VAL A 271 14.43 3.14 -0.69
CA VAL A 271 15.16 1.85 -0.77
C VAL A 271 15.83 1.72 -2.13
N GLY A 272 15.11 2.06 -3.21
CA GLY A 272 15.64 2.02 -4.57
C GLY A 272 16.79 3.00 -4.77
N ALA A 273 16.68 4.22 -4.25
CA ALA A 273 17.74 5.22 -4.32
C ALA A 273 19.00 4.77 -3.55
N ALA A 274 18.83 4.16 -2.36
CA ALA A 274 19.95 3.59 -1.61
C ALA A 274 20.66 2.46 -2.39
N LEU A 275 19.88 1.58 -3.05
CA LEU A 275 20.44 0.52 -3.88
C LEU A 275 21.12 1.07 -5.13
N PHE A 276 20.57 2.11 -5.76
CA PHE A 276 21.20 2.82 -6.86
C PHE A 276 22.59 3.34 -6.47
N GLY A 277 22.69 3.98 -5.31
CA GLY A 277 23.97 4.44 -4.77
C GLY A 277 24.97 3.33 -4.59
N LEU A 278 24.56 2.22 -3.96
CA LEU A 278 25.44 1.06 -3.75
C LEU A 278 25.93 0.44 -5.07
N ILE A 279 25.10 0.40 -6.11
CA ILE A 279 25.45 -0.21 -7.40
C ILE A 279 26.35 0.69 -8.24
N HIS A 280 26.06 2.01 -8.26
CA HIS A 280 26.66 2.93 -9.21
C HIS A 280 27.79 3.79 -8.64
N MET A 281 27.82 4.01 -7.31
CA MET A 281 28.72 4.99 -6.69
C MET A 281 29.92 4.38 -5.97
N ASP A 282 29.77 3.21 -5.37
CA ASP A 282 30.84 2.66 -4.51
C ASP A 282 31.90 1.86 -5.30
N HIS A 283 31.84 1.84 -6.65
CA HIS A 283 32.69 1.02 -7.52
C HIS A 283 32.83 -0.45 -7.06
N VAL A 284 32.07 -0.80 -6.03
CA VAL A 284 31.90 -2.17 -5.60
C VAL A 284 30.94 -2.76 -6.59
N ALA A 285 31.39 -3.70 -7.41
CA ALA A 285 30.51 -4.51 -8.26
C ALA A 285 29.58 -5.36 -7.37
N VAL A 286 28.70 -4.69 -6.63
CA VAL A 286 27.68 -5.31 -5.81
C VAL A 286 26.62 -5.83 -6.76
N LYS A 287 26.86 -7.04 -7.27
CA LYS A 287 25.80 -7.73 -8.00
C LYS A 287 24.65 -7.89 -7.05
N MET A 288 23.47 -7.39 -7.41
CA MET A 288 22.21 -7.58 -6.66
C MET A 288 22.03 -9.05 -6.20
N ASN A 289 22.72 -9.97 -6.86
CA ASN A 289 22.80 -11.40 -6.51
C ASN A 289 23.49 -11.70 -5.17
N GLN A 290 24.27 -10.78 -4.62
CA GLN A 290 25.02 -10.99 -3.37
C GLN A 290 24.24 -10.58 -2.12
N PHE A 291 23.16 -9.79 -2.26
CA PHE A 291 22.30 -9.49 -1.13
C PHE A 291 21.46 -10.73 -0.78
N LYS A 292 21.57 -11.19 0.45
CA LYS A 292 20.51 -11.97 1.08
C LYS A 292 19.35 -11.00 1.31
N LEU A 293 18.50 -10.84 0.31
CA LEU A 293 17.38 -9.90 0.36
C LEU A 293 16.43 -10.32 1.48
N PRO A 294 16.07 -9.41 2.38
CA PRO A 294 15.03 -9.72 3.34
C PRO A 294 13.73 -9.84 2.54
N LEU A 295 13.21 -11.05 2.42
CA LEU A 295 11.84 -11.28 1.93
C LEU A 295 10.79 -10.83 2.98
N ALA A 296 11.18 -9.93 3.87
CA ALA A 296 10.35 -9.49 4.99
C ALA A 296 10.32 -7.96 5.06
N PRO A 297 9.14 -7.36 5.26
CA PRO A 297 8.96 -5.91 5.28
C PRO A 297 9.44 -5.22 6.56
N PHE A 298 9.97 -5.97 7.54
CA PHE A 298 10.36 -5.47 8.86
C PHE A 298 11.82 -5.00 8.87
N ILE A 299 12.10 -3.92 8.17
CA ILE A 299 13.47 -3.38 7.98
C ILE A 299 13.69 -2.04 8.71
N GLY A 300 12.65 -1.48 9.30
CA GLY A 300 12.73 -0.25 10.08
C GLY A 300 13.33 -0.44 11.48
N PRO A 301 13.39 0.62 12.28
CA PRO A 301 13.92 0.56 13.65
C PRO A 301 13.18 -0.40 14.54
N GLN A 302 13.91 -0.99 15.51
CA GLN A 302 13.35 -1.80 16.57
C GLN A 302 12.48 -0.94 17.50
N ALA A 303 11.35 -1.48 17.97
CA ALA A 303 10.53 -0.85 18.99
C ALA A 303 11.33 -0.68 20.31
N ASP A 304 11.16 0.47 20.94
CA ASP A 304 11.70 0.70 22.28
C ASP A 304 10.98 -0.18 23.31
N THR A 305 11.68 -0.51 24.39
CA THR A 305 11.07 -1.24 25.52
C THR A 305 10.19 -0.30 26.36
N LEU A 306 9.04 -0.82 26.82
CA LEU A 306 8.14 -0.07 27.71
C LEU A 306 8.53 -0.14 29.18
N GLU A 307 9.51 -0.98 29.56
CA GLU A 307 9.91 -1.19 30.95
C GLU A 307 10.36 0.07 31.70
N PRO A 308 11.08 1.02 31.08
CA PRO A 308 11.45 2.27 31.76
C PRO A 308 10.30 3.26 32.03
N TYR A 309 9.17 3.07 31.33
CA TYR A 309 8.03 4.02 31.34
C TYR A 309 6.92 3.60 32.29
N THR A 310 7.27 3.24 33.53
CA THR A 310 6.34 2.71 34.55
C THR A 310 5.27 3.68 35.00
N ASN A 311 5.44 4.96 34.78
CA ASN A 311 4.46 6.01 35.01
C ASN A 311 3.41 6.09 33.88
N LEU A 312 3.66 5.51 32.71
CA LEU A 312 2.76 5.48 31.56
C LEU A 312 2.15 4.11 31.33
N PHE A 313 2.92 3.05 31.64
CA PHE A 313 2.56 1.67 31.33
C PHE A 313 2.83 0.74 32.51
N LYS A 314 1.80 0.04 32.96
CA LYS A 314 1.90 -0.95 34.03
C LYS A 314 2.00 -2.35 33.43
N LYS A 315 3.10 -3.06 33.66
CA LYS A 315 3.27 -4.45 33.23
C LYS A 315 2.28 -5.34 33.99
N ILE A 316 1.47 -6.14 33.24
CA ILE A 316 0.41 -6.98 33.81
C ILE A 316 0.57 -8.47 33.53
N THR A 317 1.42 -8.85 32.56
CA THR A 317 1.67 -10.26 32.25
C THR A 317 3.17 -10.56 32.20
N ASN A 318 3.51 -11.82 32.07
CA ASN A 318 4.80 -12.32 31.64
C ASN A 318 4.64 -13.16 30.36
N LYS A 319 5.74 -13.58 29.74
CA LYS A 319 5.76 -14.36 28.52
C LYS A 319 4.80 -15.56 28.52
N ASN A 320 4.70 -16.27 29.66
CA ASN A 320 3.89 -17.50 29.78
C ASN A 320 2.39 -17.23 29.89
N SER A 321 1.99 -16.04 30.38
CA SER A 321 0.59 -15.67 30.60
C SER A 321 0.02 -14.80 29.48
N SER A 322 0.87 -14.25 28.59
CA SER A 322 0.46 -13.29 27.55
C SER A 322 -0.55 -13.88 26.55
N ILE A 323 -0.37 -15.13 26.09
CA ILE A 323 -1.33 -15.76 25.17
C ILE A 323 -2.71 -15.92 25.84
N LYS A 324 -2.75 -16.40 27.09
CA LYS A 324 -4.01 -16.53 27.83
C LYS A 324 -4.71 -15.20 28.02
N PHE A 325 -3.94 -14.17 28.32
CA PHE A 325 -4.48 -12.81 28.48
C PHE A 325 -5.06 -12.26 27.15
N ALA A 326 -4.33 -12.43 26.03
CA ALA A 326 -4.81 -12.04 24.71
C ALA A 326 -6.13 -12.75 24.32
N LYS A 327 -6.24 -14.08 24.59
CA LYS A 327 -7.47 -14.83 24.35
C LYS A 327 -8.65 -14.24 25.14
N ASN A 328 -8.46 -13.92 26.42
CA ASN A 328 -9.52 -13.28 27.22
C ASN A 328 -9.98 -11.94 26.64
N LEU A 329 -9.05 -11.14 26.07
CA LEU A 329 -9.40 -9.89 25.40
C LEU A 329 -10.23 -10.16 24.15
N LEU A 330 -9.82 -11.13 23.31
CA LEU A 330 -10.52 -11.49 22.08
C LEU A 330 -11.91 -12.10 22.36
N ASP A 331 -12.06 -12.92 23.41
CA ASP A 331 -13.31 -13.52 23.83
C ASP A 331 -14.31 -12.49 24.39
N THR A 332 -13.79 -11.36 24.89
CA THR A 332 -14.60 -10.26 25.40
C THR A 332 -14.76 -9.08 24.43
N ASP A 333 -14.49 -9.31 23.12
CA ASP A 333 -14.58 -8.33 22.03
C ASP A 333 -13.70 -7.09 22.22
N GLN A 334 -12.64 -7.20 23.01
CA GLN A 334 -11.68 -6.13 23.20
C GLN A 334 -10.58 -6.16 22.14
N CYS A 335 -10.02 -4.99 21.84
CA CYS A 335 -8.82 -4.86 21.03
C CYS A 335 -7.60 -4.58 21.90
N PHE A 336 -6.43 -4.88 21.37
CA PHE A 336 -5.15 -4.50 21.97
C PHE A 336 -4.18 -3.99 20.92
N GLY A 337 -3.26 -3.13 21.31
CA GLY A 337 -2.16 -2.67 20.47
C GLY A 337 -0.99 -3.62 20.51
N VAL A 338 -0.27 -3.69 19.40
CA VAL A 338 1.06 -4.35 19.32
C VAL A 338 2.07 -3.29 18.99
N PHE A 339 3.06 -3.14 19.87
CA PHE A 339 4.22 -2.25 19.70
C PHE A 339 5.47 -3.09 19.99
N ASP A 340 5.92 -3.83 18.96
CA ASP A 340 6.96 -4.86 19.13
C ASP A 340 7.74 -5.08 17.83
N GLY A 341 8.99 -5.53 17.94
CA GLY A 341 9.82 -5.86 16.80
C GLY A 341 10.24 -4.65 15.95
N CYS A 342 10.79 -4.91 14.78
CA CYS A 342 11.17 -3.86 13.82
C CYS A 342 9.94 -3.27 13.15
N PHE A 343 10.02 -1.97 12.83
CA PHE A 343 8.97 -1.25 12.11
C PHE A 343 8.82 -1.79 10.69
N GLU A 344 7.56 -1.94 10.23
CA GLU A 344 7.24 -2.35 8.87
C GLU A 344 7.53 -1.22 7.87
N ILE A 345 8.11 -1.55 6.70
CA ILE A 345 8.12 -0.61 5.57
C ILE A 345 6.77 -0.66 4.85
N GLY A 346 6.27 0.51 4.46
CA GLY A 346 5.04 0.65 3.69
C GLY A 346 3.82 1.06 4.51
N PRO A 347 2.67 1.24 3.86
CA PRO A 347 1.48 1.85 4.47
C PRO A 347 0.64 0.87 5.29
N ARG A 348 1.05 -0.40 5.39
CA ARG A 348 0.26 -1.47 6.02
C ARG A 348 0.94 -1.98 7.29
N ALA A 349 0.18 -1.98 8.38
CA ALA A 349 0.62 -2.64 9.60
C ALA A 349 0.57 -4.16 9.43
N LEU A 350 1.68 -4.82 9.76
CA LEU A 350 1.87 -6.25 9.52
C LEU A 350 2.12 -7.04 10.82
N GLY A 351 1.86 -6.43 11.96
CA GLY A 351 1.95 -7.06 13.25
C GLY A 351 2.91 -6.38 14.25
N SER A 352 3.77 -5.47 13.79
CA SER A 352 4.70 -4.75 14.68
C SER A 352 4.11 -3.45 15.25
N ARG A 353 3.30 -2.77 14.44
CA ARG A 353 2.59 -1.52 14.83
C ARG A 353 1.11 -1.68 14.47
N SER A 354 0.43 -2.59 15.19
CA SER A 354 -0.90 -3.07 14.83
C SER A 354 -1.89 -2.93 15.96
N LEU A 355 -3.16 -2.73 15.59
CA LEU A 355 -4.31 -2.95 16.46
C LEU A 355 -4.95 -4.28 16.07
N ILE A 356 -5.14 -5.15 17.04
CA ILE A 356 -5.61 -6.52 16.87
C ILE A 356 -6.92 -6.73 17.62
N THR A 357 -7.88 -7.39 16.98
CA THR A 357 -9.11 -7.88 17.61
C THR A 357 -9.62 -9.15 16.95
N ASN A 358 -10.72 -9.72 17.48
CA ASN A 358 -11.35 -10.91 16.91
C ASN A 358 -12.16 -10.56 15.66
N ALA A 359 -11.69 -11.00 14.47
CA ALA A 359 -12.36 -10.76 13.19
C ALA A 359 -13.69 -11.51 13.04
N ASN A 360 -13.93 -12.57 13.79
CA ASN A 360 -15.19 -13.33 13.75
C ASN A 360 -16.33 -12.61 14.50
N SER A 361 -16.01 -11.68 15.40
CA SER A 361 -17.02 -10.92 16.16
C SER A 361 -17.39 -9.64 15.44
N LYS A 362 -18.68 -9.51 15.05
CA LYS A 362 -19.22 -8.27 14.47
C LYS A 362 -19.08 -7.09 15.43
N LYS A 363 -19.24 -7.34 16.73
CA LYS A 363 -19.12 -6.31 17.77
C LYS A 363 -17.68 -5.83 17.89
N ALA A 364 -16.70 -6.74 17.92
CA ALA A 364 -15.29 -6.40 17.99
C ALA A 364 -14.84 -5.60 16.75
N VAL A 365 -15.23 -6.03 15.55
CA VAL A 365 -14.94 -5.34 14.27
C VAL A 365 -15.57 -3.93 14.25
N LYS A 366 -16.82 -3.80 14.67
CA LYS A 366 -17.51 -2.50 14.77
C LYS A 366 -16.80 -1.59 15.77
N ASN A 367 -16.52 -2.07 16.98
CA ASN A 367 -15.82 -1.30 18.01
C ASN A 367 -14.45 -0.81 17.50
N LEU A 368 -13.67 -1.67 16.83
CA LEU A 368 -12.37 -1.29 16.30
C LEU A 368 -12.49 -0.19 15.24
N ASN A 369 -13.45 -0.26 14.33
CA ASN A 369 -13.65 0.77 13.30
C ASN A 369 -14.19 2.08 13.87
N GLU A 370 -15.28 2.05 14.61
CA GLU A 370 -16.02 3.24 14.99
C GLU A 370 -15.45 3.92 16.24
N MET A 371 -15.12 3.13 17.27
CA MET A 371 -14.71 3.67 18.59
C MET A 371 -13.21 3.90 18.68
N VAL A 372 -12.40 2.98 18.14
CA VAL A 372 -10.94 3.03 18.27
C VAL A 372 -10.31 3.80 17.11
N LYS A 373 -10.64 3.43 15.87
CA LYS A 373 -10.09 4.06 14.66
C LYS A 373 -10.82 5.33 14.25
N GLN A 374 -12.05 5.52 14.68
CA GLN A 374 -12.90 6.68 14.33
C GLN A 374 -12.91 6.93 12.81
N ARG A 375 -13.20 5.88 12.04
CA ARG A 375 -13.16 5.90 10.59
C ARG A 375 -14.47 5.42 9.96
N GLU A 376 -14.61 5.63 8.68
CA GLU A 376 -15.79 5.27 7.90
C GLU A 376 -16.11 3.78 8.01
N SER A 377 -17.39 3.45 8.24
CA SER A 377 -17.85 2.06 8.47
C SER A 377 -17.74 1.16 7.25
N PHE A 378 -17.71 1.72 6.03
CA PHE A 378 -17.57 0.94 4.79
C PHE A 378 -16.16 0.39 4.57
N ARG A 379 -15.17 0.86 5.31
CA ARG A 379 -13.77 0.39 5.16
C ARG A 379 -13.61 -0.99 5.76
N PRO A 380 -13.14 -1.99 4.96
CA PRO A 380 -12.91 -3.32 5.47
C PRO A 380 -11.69 -3.36 6.40
N LEU A 381 -11.66 -4.33 7.31
CA LEU A 381 -10.47 -4.69 8.07
C LEU A 381 -9.69 -5.79 7.35
N ALA A 382 -8.37 -5.67 7.35
CA ALA A 382 -7.50 -6.77 6.95
C ALA A 382 -7.53 -7.86 8.03
N ILE A 383 -7.18 -9.09 7.64
CA ILE A 383 -7.14 -10.23 8.56
C ILE A 383 -5.78 -10.92 8.54
N MET A 384 -5.41 -11.51 9.67
CA MET A 384 -4.28 -12.41 9.79
C MET A 384 -4.80 -13.84 9.84
N VAL A 385 -4.27 -14.70 8.98
CA VAL A 385 -4.65 -16.11 8.85
C VAL A 385 -3.42 -16.98 8.64
N ASP A 386 -3.48 -18.23 9.06
CA ASP A 386 -2.55 -19.27 8.64
C ASP A 386 -2.97 -19.90 7.29
N GLU A 387 -2.16 -20.83 6.79
CA GLU A 387 -2.41 -21.51 5.52
C GLU A 387 -3.73 -22.29 5.53
N LYS A 388 -4.09 -22.93 6.64
CA LYS A 388 -5.34 -23.68 6.76
C LYS A 388 -6.54 -22.76 6.71
N GLN A 389 -6.54 -21.70 7.52
CA GLN A 389 -7.61 -20.69 7.54
C GLN A 389 -7.75 -19.99 6.20
N TYR A 390 -6.62 -19.71 5.51
CA TYR A 390 -6.65 -19.14 4.18
C TYR A 390 -7.39 -20.08 3.19
N LYS A 391 -7.03 -21.38 3.18
CA LYS A 391 -7.68 -22.39 2.32
C LYS A 391 -9.16 -22.53 2.63
N ASP A 392 -9.54 -22.51 3.91
CA ASP A 392 -10.93 -22.65 4.35
C ASP A 392 -11.82 -21.47 3.86
N VAL A 393 -11.27 -20.25 3.81
CA VAL A 393 -12.01 -19.04 3.43
C VAL A 393 -11.92 -18.75 1.93
N PHE A 394 -10.71 -18.76 1.36
CA PHE A 394 -10.42 -18.28 0.01
C PHE A 394 -10.08 -19.40 -0.98
N GLY A 395 -9.81 -20.62 -0.50
CA GLY A 395 -9.33 -21.74 -1.30
C GLY A 395 -7.83 -21.76 -1.49
N THR A 396 -7.37 -22.57 -2.45
CA THR A 396 -5.93 -22.77 -2.71
C THR A 396 -5.35 -21.79 -3.72
N GLN A 397 -6.21 -21.16 -4.52
CA GLN A 397 -5.80 -20.16 -5.49
C GLN A 397 -5.06 -19.03 -4.75
N SER A 398 -3.94 -18.58 -5.31
CA SER A 398 -3.11 -17.50 -4.75
C SER A 398 -2.56 -17.73 -3.33
N LEU A 399 -2.64 -18.96 -2.80
CA LEU A 399 -1.99 -19.30 -1.52
C LEU A 399 -0.48 -19.05 -1.57
N ASN A 400 0.13 -19.32 -2.72
CA ASN A 400 1.55 -19.14 -2.96
C ASN A 400 1.94 -17.72 -3.42
N SER A 401 0.98 -16.79 -3.45
CA SER A 401 1.23 -15.41 -3.82
C SER A 401 2.31 -14.77 -2.93
N ASN A 402 3.29 -14.15 -3.54
CA ASN A 402 4.31 -13.39 -2.85
C ASN A 402 3.75 -12.11 -2.19
N ASN A 403 2.54 -11.67 -2.58
CA ASN A 403 1.93 -10.43 -2.12
C ASN A 403 1.05 -10.60 -0.86
N THR A 404 0.54 -11.82 -0.60
CA THR A 404 -0.32 -12.10 0.55
C THR A 404 0.35 -11.86 1.91
N PRO A 405 1.66 -12.15 2.11
CA PRO A 405 2.31 -11.91 3.40
C PRO A 405 2.29 -10.46 3.88
N TRP A 406 2.26 -9.48 2.96
CA TRP A 406 2.18 -8.05 3.30
C TRP A 406 0.92 -7.36 2.82
N MET A 407 -0.18 -8.14 2.68
CA MET A 407 -1.49 -7.61 2.29
C MET A 407 -1.47 -6.88 0.92
N GLY A 408 -0.58 -7.26 0.03
CA GLY A 408 -0.41 -6.66 -1.29
C GLY A 408 -1.56 -6.95 -2.25
N ARG A 409 -2.36 -7.98 -1.95
CA ARG A 409 -3.53 -8.38 -2.73
C ARG A 409 -4.79 -8.50 -1.89
N VAL A 410 -5.93 -8.41 -2.55
CA VAL A 410 -7.23 -8.86 -2.06
C VAL A 410 -7.50 -10.28 -2.52
N SER A 411 -8.26 -11.04 -1.73
CA SER A 411 -8.75 -12.39 -2.07
C SER A 411 -10.25 -12.46 -1.85
N TRP A 412 -10.96 -13.21 -2.72
CA TRP A 412 -12.41 -13.37 -2.64
C TRP A 412 -12.76 -14.69 -1.98
N SER A 413 -13.74 -14.64 -1.07
CA SER A 413 -14.26 -15.84 -0.42
C SER A 413 -14.95 -16.75 -1.42
N ARG A 414 -14.73 -18.06 -1.31
CA ARG A 414 -15.48 -19.07 -2.07
C ARG A 414 -16.93 -19.26 -1.59
N MET A 415 -17.29 -18.61 -0.49
CA MET A 415 -18.63 -18.72 0.08
C MET A 415 -19.60 -17.83 -0.69
N THR A 416 -20.78 -18.37 -0.98
CA THR A 416 -21.85 -17.65 -1.69
C THR A 416 -22.59 -16.64 -0.82
N GLN A 417 -22.36 -16.67 0.50
CA GLN A 417 -23.00 -15.77 1.46
C GLN A 417 -21.97 -15.18 2.43
N LYS A 418 -22.25 -13.96 2.90
CA LYS A 418 -21.40 -13.26 3.89
C LYS A 418 -21.46 -13.96 5.26
N LYS A 419 -20.66 -15.01 5.42
CA LYS A 419 -20.58 -15.78 6.67
C LYS A 419 -19.77 -15.05 7.74
N TYR A 420 -18.71 -14.33 7.33
CA TYR A 420 -17.76 -13.69 8.25
C TYR A 420 -17.91 -12.19 8.26
N SER A 421 -17.76 -11.59 9.44
CA SER A 421 -17.89 -10.15 9.64
C SER A 421 -16.75 -9.31 9.03
N PHE A 422 -15.62 -9.93 8.72
CA PHE A 422 -14.49 -9.28 8.07
C PHE A 422 -14.57 -9.25 6.54
N LEU A 423 -15.52 -9.98 5.92
CA LEU A 423 -15.71 -9.93 4.48
C LEU A 423 -16.38 -8.62 4.08
N HIS A 424 -15.84 -8.01 3.03
CA HIS A 424 -16.39 -6.81 2.42
C HIS A 424 -17.72 -7.09 1.71
N HIS A 425 -18.32 -6.06 1.10
CA HIS A 425 -19.63 -6.19 0.43
C HIS A 425 -19.62 -7.20 -0.73
N ASP A 426 -18.52 -7.26 -1.47
CA ASP A 426 -18.27 -8.16 -2.61
C ASP A 426 -17.65 -9.52 -2.21
N LEU A 427 -17.72 -9.90 -0.93
CA LEU A 427 -17.13 -11.10 -0.34
C LEU A 427 -15.59 -11.13 -0.37
N SER A 428 -14.96 -10.01 -0.62
CA SER A 428 -13.50 -9.88 -0.58
C SER A 428 -12.98 -9.63 0.83
N SER A 429 -11.70 -9.90 1.02
CA SER A 429 -10.92 -9.44 2.16
C SER A 429 -9.46 -9.29 1.76
N ARG A 430 -8.67 -8.61 2.58
CA ARG A 430 -7.24 -8.44 2.39
C ARG A 430 -6.49 -9.28 3.44
N PRO A 431 -6.19 -10.55 3.14
CA PRO A 431 -5.53 -11.43 4.08
C PRO A 431 -4.04 -11.12 4.17
N GLN A 432 -3.51 -11.24 5.39
CA GLN A 432 -2.09 -11.41 5.67
C GLN A 432 -1.85 -12.87 5.98
N LEU A 433 -1.10 -13.58 5.12
CA LEU A 433 -0.73 -14.96 5.35
C LEU A 433 0.43 -15.01 6.36
N VAL A 434 0.17 -15.55 7.54
CA VAL A 434 1.16 -15.76 8.60
C VAL A 434 1.65 -17.19 8.55
N SER A 435 2.79 -17.42 7.88
CA SER A 435 3.37 -18.76 7.76
C SER A 435 4.41 -19.01 8.86
N SER A 436 4.41 -20.21 9.43
CA SER A 436 5.46 -20.68 10.34
C SER A 436 6.76 -21.03 9.62
N SER A 437 6.69 -21.30 8.30
CA SER A 437 7.80 -21.77 7.48
C SER A 437 8.59 -20.67 6.80
N THR A 438 8.02 -19.47 6.64
CA THR A 438 8.72 -18.36 6.00
C THR A 438 9.50 -17.54 7.01
N ASN A 439 10.79 -17.33 6.75
CA ASN A 439 11.63 -16.37 7.48
C ASN A 439 11.09 -14.94 7.47
N SER A 440 10.02 -14.70 6.69
CA SER A 440 9.36 -13.40 6.49
C SER A 440 8.75 -12.82 7.77
N PHE A 441 8.48 -13.67 8.78
CA PHE A 441 7.76 -13.28 9.99
C PHE A 441 8.59 -13.40 11.28
N LYS A 442 9.91 -13.24 11.17
CA LYS A 442 10.77 -13.24 12.38
C LYS A 442 10.35 -12.21 13.42
N PHE A 443 9.74 -11.12 12.98
CA PHE A 443 9.37 -9.98 13.81
C PHE A 443 7.90 -9.98 14.25
N ILE A 444 7.05 -10.88 13.69
CA ILE A 444 5.70 -11.05 14.22
C ILE A 444 5.79 -11.77 15.54
N PRO A 445 5.23 -11.18 16.60
CA PRO A 445 5.26 -11.79 17.93
C PRO A 445 4.76 -13.25 17.93
N SER A 446 5.40 -14.10 18.68
CA SER A 446 4.97 -15.50 18.87
C SER A 446 3.52 -15.61 19.37
N LEU A 447 3.05 -14.56 20.06
CA LEU A 447 1.67 -14.38 20.48
C LEU A 447 0.70 -14.49 19.30
N LEU A 448 0.89 -13.72 18.24
CA LEU A 448 -0.03 -13.70 17.09
C LEU A 448 -0.10 -15.08 16.43
N ARG A 449 1.06 -15.74 16.27
CA ARG A 449 1.11 -17.10 15.72
C ARG A 449 0.41 -18.12 16.62
N GLY A 450 0.53 -17.98 17.95
CA GLY A 450 -0.16 -18.82 18.91
C GLY A 450 -1.68 -18.68 18.80
N LEU A 451 -2.17 -17.44 18.75
CA LEU A 451 -3.61 -17.14 18.61
C LEU A 451 -4.19 -17.70 17.30
N ILE A 452 -3.49 -17.53 16.17
CA ILE A 452 -3.93 -18.07 14.87
C ILE A 452 -4.00 -19.61 14.92
N LYS A 453 -3.00 -20.28 15.48
CA LYS A 453 -3.02 -21.75 15.65
C LYS A 453 -4.18 -22.24 16.52
N ASP A 454 -4.63 -21.44 17.48
CA ASP A 454 -5.77 -21.75 18.33
C ASP A 454 -7.13 -21.43 17.66
N GLY A 455 -7.14 -21.10 16.38
CA GLY A 455 -8.32 -20.95 15.57
C GLY A 455 -8.88 -19.51 15.46
N TYR A 456 -8.26 -18.51 16.10
CA TYR A 456 -8.70 -17.13 15.96
C TYR A 456 -8.33 -16.58 14.58
N ILE A 457 -9.30 -15.97 13.91
CA ILE A 457 -9.03 -15.07 12.79
C ILE A 457 -8.90 -13.68 13.38
N LEU A 458 -7.73 -13.07 13.19
CA LEU A 458 -7.41 -11.78 13.79
C LEU A 458 -7.66 -10.66 12.80
N ALA A 459 -8.44 -9.66 13.17
CA ALA A 459 -8.47 -8.40 12.45
C ALA A 459 -7.19 -7.62 12.74
N ASN A 460 -6.59 -7.05 11.68
CA ASN A 460 -5.36 -6.28 11.75
C ASN A 460 -5.56 -4.91 11.09
N THR A 461 -5.22 -3.85 11.80
CA THR A 461 -5.16 -2.49 11.25
C THR A 461 -4.00 -1.72 11.85
N SER A 462 -3.58 -0.65 11.19
CA SER A 462 -2.48 0.21 11.64
C SER A 462 -2.74 0.82 13.03
N PHE A 463 -1.68 0.88 13.84
CA PHE A 463 -1.73 1.49 15.16
C PHE A 463 -1.57 3.00 15.04
N ASN A 464 -2.66 3.68 14.75
CA ASN A 464 -2.82 5.13 14.67
C ASN A 464 -4.31 5.48 14.67
N ILE A 465 -4.65 6.69 14.98
CA ILE A 465 -5.97 7.26 14.63
C ILE A 465 -6.02 7.50 13.12
N ALA A 466 -7.21 7.52 12.53
CA ALA A 466 -7.36 7.81 11.11
C ALA A 466 -6.76 9.19 10.77
N GLY A 467 -5.92 9.22 9.72
CA GLY A 467 -5.20 10.43 9.29
C GLY A 467 -3.82 10.64 9.94
N ASP A 468 -3.52 9.98 11.05
CA ASP A 468 -2.19 10.08 11.67
C ASP A 468 -1.22 9.01 11.10
N PRO A 469 0.11 9.22 11.18
CA PRO A 469 1.08 8.17 10.90
C PRO A 469 1.00 7.05 11.94
N MET A 470 1.54 5.86 11.61
CA MET A 470 1.66 4.77 12.57
C MET A 470 2.60 5.16 13.72
N VAL A 471 2.29 4.70 14.93
CA VAL A 471 3.10 4.97 16.12
C VAL A 471 4.54 4.52 15.92
N PHE A 472 5.48 5.41 16.17
CA PHE A 472 6.90 5.18 15.98
C PHE A 472 7.67 5.14 17.30
N SER A 473 7.47 6.15 18.14
CA SER A 473 8.10 6.29 19.46
C SER A 473 7.16 5.83 20.59
N VAL A 474 7.69 5.71 21.80
CA VAL A 474 6.89 5.46 23.01
C VAL A 474 5.94 6.63 23.32
N GLU A 475 6.35 7.86 22.99
CA GLU A 475 5.51 9.05 23.13
C GLU A 475 4.32 9.00 22.17
N ASP A 476 4.55 8.71 20.87
CA ASP A 476 3.46 8.52 19.89
C ASP A 476 2.51 7.41 20.34
N LEU A 477 3.06 6.31 20.85
CA LEU A 477 2.30 5.19 21.37
C LEU A 477 1.35 5.64 22.49
N TYR A 478 1.88 6.34 23.50
CA TYR A 478 1.09 6.79 24.64
C TYR A 478 0.01 7.77 24.23
N ILE A 479 0.34 8.79 23.44
CA ILE A 479 -0.62 9.78 22.93
C ILE A 479 -1.76 9.09 22.16
N ASN A 480 -1.44 8.15 21.26
CA ASN A 480 -2.44 7.42 20.51
C ASN A 480 -3.30 6.53 21.41
N CYS A 481 -2.72 5.87 22.41
CA CYS A 481 -3.50 5.08 23.39
C CYS A 481 -4.52 5.93 24.14
N ILE A 482 -4.13 7.11 24.61
CA ILE A 482 -5.05 8.04 25.30
C ILE A 482 -6.20 8.47 24.36
N ARG A 483 -5.86 8.91 23.14
CA ARG A 483 -6.87 9.37 22.15
C ARG A 483 -7.85 8.27 21.73
N MET A 484 -7.36 7.02 21.62
CA MET A 484 -8.16 5.84 21.26
C MET A 484 -8.87 5.21 22.46
N LYS A 485 -8.56 5.62 23.69
CA LYS A 485 -8.97 4.92 24.92
C LYS A 485 -8.57 3.45 24.92
N LEU A 486 -7.38 3.16 24.40
CA LEU A 486 -6.87 1.80 24.25
C LEU A 486 -6.17 1.37 25.53
N LYS A 487 -6.70 0.37 26.19
CA LYS A 487 -6.29 -0.02 27.53
C LYS A 487 -5.05 -0.92 27.56
N TYR A 488 -4.85 -1.78 26.55
CA TYR A 488 -3.85 -2.84 26.59
C TYR A 488 -2.92 -2.83 25.40
N ILE A 489 -1.62 -2.95 25.68
CA ILE A 489 -0.54 -2.99 24.70
C ILE A 489 0.29 -4.25 24.92
N TYR A 490 0.59 -4.96 23.84
CA TYR A 490 1.58 -6.03 23.81
C TYR A 490 2.93 -5.49 23.32
N SER A 491 3.96 -5.70 24.10
CA SER A 491 5.35 -5.37 23.76
C SER A 491 6.31 -6.31 24.47
N ASN A 492 7.35 -6.73 23.78
CA ASN A 492 8.45 -7.53 24.33
C ASN A 492 8.00 -8.70 25.21
N ASN A 493 7.11 -9.57 24.66
CA ASN A 493 6.51 -10.74 25.32
C ASN A 493 5.58 -10.47 26.50
N ASN A 494 5.22 -9.24 26.78
CA ASN A 494 4.38 -8.85 27.90
C ASN A 494 3.19 -8.01 27.46
N PHE A 495 2.10 -8.06 28.23
CA PHE A 495 1.06 -7.05 28.16
C PHE A 495 1.30 -5.96 29.19
N TYR A 496 0.97 -4.76 28.78
CA TYR A 496 0.98 -3.56 29.60
C TYR A 496 -0.41 -2.93 29.61
N GLU A 497 -0.83 -2.43 30.77
CA GLU A 497 -2.00 -1.58 30.92
C GLU A 497 -1.54 -0.14 30.79
N VAL A 498 -2.27 0.64 29.98
CA VAL A 498 -2.03 2.08 29.80
C VAL A 498 -2.58 2.79 31.02
N LEU A 499 -1.77 3.65 31.65
CA LEU A 499 -2.16 4.49 32.77
C LEU A 499 -2.65 5.85 32.27
N TYR A 500 -3.87 6.25 32.67
CA TYR A 500 -4.54 7.48 32.24
C TYR A 500 -4.37 8.60 33.27
#